data_0655e08b75592279b44939a0b90327a7
#
_entry.id   0655e08b75592279b44939a0b90327a7
#
_cell.length_a   1.000
_cell.length_b   1.000
_cell.length_c   1.000
_cell.angle_alpha   90.00
_cell.angle_beta   90.00
_cell.angle_gamma   90.00
#
_symmetry.space_group_name_H-M   'P 1'
#
loop_
_entity.id
_entity.type
_entity.pdbx_description
1 polymer ?
#
loop_
_entity_poly.entity_id
_entity_poly.type
_entity_poly.pdbx_seq_one_letter_code
_entity_poly.pdbx_strand_id
1 'polypeptide(L)'
;MTALERRIEAGGRSFLLKVETSSRAEEYARYEELRNEIWGFPPDSLPGARNMMCENYLHEGSSLFIAVYVLDEQGRLIEDGQHLVGFSYGFAGVRDKSIAFKSLDNLWFYSQYTGIKDDFRSFGLSLRIKEFQRDILLEVWGIHTVTCTYDPLTAVNAHRNIRHFGMQVLDYRPATYGEYGGLLNREDIPTDRFFMLWDLQSHRAPPDYPDSIFSHPESYVLRSDRQTVPGRSGPLELEVVQSAGPLSRSEFLLVPIPEDFYRMLRETDVEAEPVRRIPLDWRLRTREAFRTLLAQGYRVVDFRKAGRGPSINVYVLHKAG
;
A
#
# COMPACT_ATOMS: atom_id res chain seq x y z
N MET A 1 2.55 14.63 -26.09
CA MET A 1 2.73 13.19 -25.80
C MET A 1 3.46 13.07 -24.48
N THR A 2 2.89 12.37 -23.51
CA THR A 2 3.58 12.06 -22.25
C THR A 2 4.82 11.22 -22.58
N ALA A 3 5.97 11.68 -22.12
CA ALA A 3 7.21 10.95 -22.32
C ALA A 3 7.17 9.64 -21.50
N LEU A 4 7.68 8.54 -22.05
CA LEU A 4 7.81 7.26 -21.31
C LEU A 4 8.93 7.32 -20.26
N GLU A 5 9.51 8.48 -20.07
CA GLU A 5 10.54 8.76 -19.07
C GLU A 5 10.25 10.08 -18.36
N ARG A 6 10.60 10.14 -17.08
CA ARG A 6 10.49 11.37 -16.26
C ARG A 6 11.68 11.48 -15.31
N ARG A 7 12.42 12.57 -15.42
CA ARG A 7 13.45 12.93 -14.43
C ARG A 7 12.82 13.62 -13.24
N ILE A 8 13.29 13.31 -12.06
CA ILE A 8 12.86 13.95 -10.80
C ILE A 8 14.07 14.20 -9.90
N GLU A 9 13.99 15.26 -9.12
CA GLU A 9 14.95 15.59 -8.08
C GLU A 9 14.30 15.36 -6.71
N ALA A 10 15.00 14.67 -5.82
CA ALA A 10 14.53 14.43 -4.47
C ALA A 10 15.71 14.23 -3.51
N GLY A 11 15.72 14.96 -2.38
CA GLY A 11 16.77 14.84 -1.35
C GLY A 11 18.19 15.06 -1.86
N GLY A 12 18.37 15.91 -2.88
CA GLY A 12 19.67 16.20 -3.47
C GLY A 12 20.19 15.10 -4.41
N ARG A 13 19.34 14.16 -4.80
CA ARG A 13 19.64 13.10 -5.78
C ARG A 13 18.72 13.18 -6.98
N SER A 14 19.24 12.84 -8.14
CA SER A 14 18.49 12.77 -9.39
C SER A 14 18.05 11.33 -9.66
N PHE A 15 16.80 11.18 -10.08
CA PHE A 15 16.21 9.88 -10.41
C PHE A 15 15.57 9.92 -11.79
N LEU A 16 15.50 8.77 -12.43
CA LEU A 16 14.74 8.55 -13.65
C LEU A 16 13.63 7.53 -13.41
N LEU A 17 12.40 7.93 -13.67
CA LEU A 17 11.26 7.02 -13.84
C LEU A 17 11.17 6.70 -15.33
N LYS A 18 11.17 5.40 -15.66
CA LYS A 18 11.18 4.91 -17.03
C LYS A 18 10.16 3.80 -17.20
N VAL A 19 9.30 3.87 -18.21
CA VAL A 19 8.48 2.75 -18.64
C VAL A 19 9.38 1.70 -19.28
N GLU A 20 9.34 0.46 -18.77
CA GLU A 20 10.08 -0.64 -19.37
C GLU A 20 9.40 -1.08 -20.66
N THR A 21 10.15 -1.11 -21.73
CA THR A 21 9.68 -1.45 -23.08
C THR A 21 10.39 -2.66 -23.68
N SER A 22 11.29 -3.29 -22.93
CA SER A 22 11.96 -4.48 -23.39
C SER A 22 11.02 -5.68 -23.44
N SER A 23 11.17 -6.49 -24.49
CA SER A 23 10.57 -7.83 -24.60
C SER A 23 11.56 -8.96 -24.33
N ARG A 24 12.77 -8.63 -23.84
CA ARG A 24 13.84 -9.60 -23.60
C ARG A 24 13.81 -10.09 -22.17
N ALA A 25 13.70 -11.40 -22.03
CA ALA A 25 13.56 -12.11 -20.77
C ALA A 25 14.65 -11.76 -19.74
N GLU A 26 15.88 -11.75 -20.19
CA GLU A 26 17.06 -11.53 -19.35
C GLU A 26 17.11 -10.13 -18.73
N GLU A 27 16.47 -9.15 -19.34
CA GLU A 27 16.45 -7.77 -18.83
C GLU A 27 15.53 -7.60 -17.61
N TYR A 28 14.61 -8.55 -17.38
CA TYR A 28 13.71 -8.53 -16.22
C TYR A 28 14.28 -9.20 -14.96
N ALA A 29 15.40 -9.94 -15.06
CA ALA A 29 16.04 -10.58 -13.91
C ALA A 29 16.35 -9.59 -12.78
N ARG A 30 16.85 -8.39 -13.11
CA ARG A 30 17.14 -7.32 -12.15
C ARG A 30 15.92 -6.84 -11.35
N TYR A 31 14.72 -6.88 -11.95
CA TYR A 31 13.49 -6.50 -11.28
C TYR A 31 13.01 -7.58 -10.31
N GLU A 32 13.25 -8.84 -10.62
CA GLU A 32 12.99 -9.93 -9.70
C GLU A 32 13.92 -9.92 -8.50
N GLU A 33 15.21 -9.70 -8.74
CA GLU A 33 16.19 -9.53 -7.67
C GLU A 33 15.77 -8.38 -6.73
N LEU A 34 15.40 -7.23 -7.29
CA LEU A 34 14.91 -6.09 -6.52
C LEU A 34 13.62 -6.43 -5.76
N ARG A 35 12.67 -7.14 -6.38
CA ARG A 35 11.46 -7.59 -5.69
C ARG A 35 11.80 -8.48 -4.50
N ASN A 36 12.66 -9.48 -4.71
CA ASN A 36 13.05 -10.41 -3.66
C ASN A 36 13.76 -9.68 -2.51
N GLU A 37 14.61 -8.70 -2.81
CA GLU A 37 15.25 -7.83 -1.83
C GLU A 37 14.20 -7.06 -1.00
N ILE A 38 13.23 -6.41 -1.65
CA ILE A 38 12.24 -5.55 -1.00
C ILE A 38 11.27 -6.36 -0.12
N TRP A 39 10.81 -7.52 -0.60
CA TRP A 39 9.83 -8.35 0.12
C TRP A 39 10.46 -9.42 1.00
N GLY A 40 11.78 -9.62 0.90
CA GLY A 40 12.49 -10.65 1.65
C GLY A 40 12.14 -12.06 1.21
N PHE A 41 11.86 -12.27 -0.09
CA PHE A 41 11.65 -13.60 -0.60
C PHE A 41 12.97 -14.34 -0.76
N PRO A 42 13.05 -15.64 -0.39
CA PRO A 42 14.22 -16.46 -0.68
C PRO A 42 14.49 -16.52 -2.19
N PRO A 43 15.76 -16.60 -2.62
CA PRO A 43 16.10 -16.67 -4.04
C PRO A 43 15.39 -17.80 -4.80
N ASP A 44 15.08 -18.90 -4.13
CA ASP A 44 14.50 -20.13 -4.73
C ASP A 44 12.97 -20.20 -4.58
N SER A 45 12.34 -19.27 -3.88
CA SER A 45 10.89 -19.31 -3.61
C SER A 45 10.04 -19.03 -4.84
N LEU A 46 10.64 -18.42 -5.85
CA LEU A 46 10.05 -18.22 -7.17
C LEU A 46 11.13 -18.49 -8.20
N PRO A 47 10.97 -19.50 -9.06
CA PRO A 47 11.98 -19.81 -10.06
C PRO A 47 12.10 -18.65 -11.04
N GLY A 48 13.08 -17.80 -10.76
CA GLY A 48 13.65 -16.82 -11.63
C GLY A 48 12.70 -15.85 -12.29
N ALA A 49 13.20 -15.16 -13.24
CA ALA A 49 12.58 -14.19 -14.11
C ALA A 49 11.17 -14.56 -14.63
N ARG A 50 10.66 -15.74 -14.26
CA ARG A 50 9.39 -16.25 -14.76
C ARG A 50 8.17 -15.42 -14.37
N ASN A 51 8.08 -14.87 -13.15
CA ASN A 51 6.83 -14.27 -12.74
C ASN A 51 6.65 -12.84 -13.27
N MET A 52 7.54 -11.93 -12.92
CA MET A 52 7.38 -10.55 -13.39
C MET A 52 7.61 -10.41 -14.87
N MET A 53 8.59 -11.15 -15.39
CA MET A 53 8.93 -11.11 -16.78
C MET A 53 7.89 -11.83 -17.66
N CYS A 54 7.46 -13.04 -17.31
CA CYS A 54 6.41 -13.72 -18.05
C CYS A 54 5.12 -12.92 -18.02
N GLU A 55 4.78 -12.32 -16.89
CA GLU A 55 3.59 -11.47 -16.78
C GLU A 55 3.72 -10.23 -17.67
N ASN A 56 4.84 -9.54 -17.67
CA ASN A 56 5.05 -8.38 -18.53
C ASN A 56 5.13 -8.76 -20.02
N TYR A 57 5.83 -9.83 -20.34
CA TYR A 57 6.02 -10.31 -21.71
C TYR A 57 4.73 -10.91 -22.30
N LEU A 58 4.03 -11.76 -21.54
CA LEU A 58 2.77 -12.37 -21.97
C LEU A 58 1.61 -11.38 -22.01
N HIS A 59 1.71 -10.30 -21.26
CA HIS A 59 0.73 -9.19 -21.24
C HIS A 59 1.26 -7.96 -21.97
N GLU A 60 2.15 -8.15 -22.94
CA GLU A 60 2.60 -7.07 -23.81
C GLU A 60 1.43 -6.26 -24.36
N GLY A 61 1.48 -4.94 -24.17
CA GLY A 61 0.38 -4.03 -24.49
C GLY A 61 -0.73 -3.94 -23.43
N SER A 62 -0.79 -4.84 -22.45
CA SER A 62 -1.74 -4.76 -21.32
C SER A 62 -1.08 -4.54 -19.97
N SER A 63 0.23 -4.70 -19.86
CA SER A 63 1.00 -4.44 -18.65
C SER A 63 1.75 -3.11 -18.73
N LEU A 64 1.86 -2.43 -17.58
CA LEU A 64 2.68 -1.24 -17.41
C LEU A 64 3.71 -1.50 -16.32
N PHE A 65 4.97 -1.49 -16.73
CA PHE A 65 6.11 -1.63 -15.85
C PHE A 65 6.88 -0.31 -15.79
N ILE A 66 7.06 0.24 -14.60
CA ILE A 66 7.80 1.49 -14.37
C ILE A 66 9.00 1.17 -13.51
N ALA A 67 10.19 1.43 -14.02
CA ALA A 67 11.45 1.36 -13.30
C ALA A 67 11.82 2.71 -12.69
N VAL A 68 12.53 2.71 -11.57
CA VAL A 68 13.10 3.91 -10.95
C VAL A 68 14.60 3.70 -10.78
N TYR A 69 15.38 4.47 -11.49
CA TYR A 69 16.83 4.49 -11.39
C TYR A 69 17.32 5.74 -10.66
N VAL A 70 18.30 5.59 -9.78
CA VAL A 70 19.12 6.72 -9.34
C VAL A 70 20.13 7.03 -10.44
N LEU A 71 20.27 8.31 -10.79
CA LEU A 71 21.25 8.74 -11.77
C LEU A 71 22.63 8.91 -11.11
N ASP A 72 23.69 8.77 -11.89
CA ASP A 72 25.06 9.03 -11.42
C ASP A 72 25.29 10.53 -11.12
N GLU A 73 26.46 10.86 -10.59
CA GLU A 73 26.83 12.25 -10.25
C GLU A 73 26.82 13.21 -11.45
N GLN A 74 26.90 12.69 -12.66
CA GLN A 74 26.83 13.43 -13.93
C GLN A 74 25.40 13.47 -14.49
N GLY A 75 24.41 12.93 -13.78
CA GLY A 75 23.01 12.85 -14.20
C GLY A 75 22.75 11.84 -15.33
N ARG A 76 23.62 10.84 -15.51
CA ARG A 76 23.50 9.81 -16.53
C ARG A 76 22.80 8.57 -15.98
N LEU A 77 22.02 7.93 -16.84
CA LEU A 77 21.39 6.65 -16.56
C LEU A 77 22.40 5.51 -16.65
N ILE A 78 22.45 4.66 -15.61
CA ILE A 78 23.12 3.38 -15.61
C ILE A 78 22.06 2.31 -15.33
N GLU A 79 21.77 1.48 -16.34
CA GLU A 79 20.71 0.47 -16.27
C GLU A 79 21.26 -0.85 -15.71
N ASP A 80 21.54 -0.85 -14.41
CA ASP A 80 21.97 -2.06 -13.68
C ASP A 80 21.17 -2.25 -12.37
N GLY A 81 21.38 -3.36 -11.68
CA GLY A 81 20.69 -3.67 -10.42
C GLY A 81 21.11 -2.78 -9.25
N GLN A 82 22.27 -2.12 -9.30
CA GLN A 82 22.73 -1.21 -8.24
C GLN A 82 22.00 0.13 -8.31
N HIS A 83 21.81 0.66 -9.53
CA HIS A 83 21.12 1.94 -9.77
C HIS A 83 19.60 1.78 -9.83
N LEU A 84 19.08 0.56 -9.99
CA LEU A 84 17.64 0.28 -9.88
C LEU A 84 17.21 0.32 -8.42
N VAL A 85 16.46 1.35 -8.04
CA VAL A 85 16.08 1.62 -6.63
C VAL A 85 14.60 1.42 -6.34
N GLY A 86 13.78 1.20 -7.36
CA GLY A 86 12.36 0.95 -7.20
C GLY A 86 11.68 0.56 -8.50
N PHE A 87 10.45 0.07 -8.37
CA PHE A 87 9.62 -0.25 -9.51
C PHE A 87 8.12 -0.20 -9.16
N SER A 88 7.29 -0.13 -10.19
CA SER A 88 5.86 -0.40 -10.13
C SER A 88 5.45 -1.27 -11.30
N TYR A 89 4.51 -2.18 -11.05
CA TYR A 89 3.99 -3.08 -12.05
C TYR A 89 2.47 -3.23 -11.91
N GLY A 90 1.79 -3.34 -13.02
CA GLY A 90 0.36 -3.60 -13.09
C GLY A 90 -0.09 -3.91 -14.50
N PHE A 91 -1.36 -4.19 -14.67
CA PHE A 91 -1.93 -4.58 -15.95
C PHE A 91 -3.38 -4.11 -16.11
N ALA A 92 -3.76 -3.89 -17.36
CA ALA A 92 -5.14 -3.58 -17.71
C ALA A 92 -6.05 -4.81 -17.57
N GLY A 93 -7.29 -4.56 -17.18
CA GLY A 93 -8.32 -5.56 -17.06
C GLY A 93 -9.70 -4.98 -17.28
N VAL A 94 -10.73 -5.80 -17.14
CA VAL A 94 -12.12 -5.40 -17.27
C VAL A 94 -12.85 -5.45 -15.94
N ARG A 95 -13.63 -4.43 -15.63
CA ARG A 95 -14.42 -4.33 -14.40
C ARG A 95 -15.56 -5.33 -14.39
N ASP A 96 -16.33 -5.34 -15.47
CA ASP A 96 -17.48 -6.23 -15.69
C ASP A 96 -17.16 -7.19 -16.83
N LYS A 97 -17.04 -8.49 -16.52
CA LYS A 97 -16.71 -9.53 -17.49
C LYS A 97 -17.82 -9.75 -18.51
N SER A 98 -19.08 -9.40 -18.21
CA SER A 98 -20.19 -9.53 -19.13
C SER A 98 -20.15 -8.49 -20.27
N ILE A 99 -19.60 -7.32 -19.98
CA ILE A 99 -19.36 -6.25 -20.96
C ILE A 99 -18.04 -6.48 -21.69
N ALA A 100 -17.04 -7.04 -20.98
CA ALA A 100 -15.69 -7.28 -21.49
C ALA A 100 -15.07 -6.01 -22.12
N PHE A 101 -14.52 -6.11 -23.31
CA PHE A 101 -13.87 -5.01 -24.04
C PHE A 101 -14.83 -4.20 -24.94
N LYS A 102 -16.15 -4.37 -24.79
CA LYS A 102 -17.15 -3.65 -25.60
C LYS A 102 -17.29 -2.17 -25.25
N SER A 103 -16.77 -1.74 -24.08
CA SER A 103 -16.76 -0.35 -23.65
C SER A 103 -15.42 -0.01 -23.02
N LEU A 104 -14.84 1.14 -23.40
CA LEU A 104 -13.61 1.65 -22.78
C LEU A 104 -13.83 2.03 -21.30
N ASP A 105 -15.05 2.46 -20.93
CA ASP A 105 -15.38 2.76 -19.53
C ASP A 105 -15.38 1.52 -18.62
N ASN A 106 -15.36 0.33 -19.23
CA ASN A 106 -15.22 -0.93 -18.50
C ASN A 106 -13.76 -1.32 -18.22
N LEU A 107 -12.80 -0.58 -18.77
CA LEU A 107 -11.40 -0.81 -18.51
C LEU A 107 -11.02 -0.23 -17.15
N TRP A 108 -10.22 -0.97 -16.42
CA TRP A 108 -9.49 -0.50 -15.27
C TRP A 108 -8.05 -1.02 -15.29
N PHE A 109 -7.19 -0.39 -14.51
CA PHE A 109 -5.82 -0.84 -14.32
C PHE A 109 -5.64 -1.41 -12.91
N TYR A 110 -5.14 -2.65 -12.81
CA TYR A 110 -4.78 -3.23 -11.52
C TYR A 110 -3.30 -2.96 -11.22
N SER A 111 -3.04 -2.05 -10.29
CA SER A 111 -1.69 -1.73 -9.83
C SER A 111 -1.27 -2.74 -8.75
N GLN A 112 -0.50 -3.75 -9.15
CA GLN A 112 -0.18 -4.93 -8.34
C GLN A 112 0.98 -4.67 -7.40
N TYR A 113 2.13 -4.25 -7.92
CA TYR A 113 3.34 -4.01 -7.15
C TYR A 113 3.76 -2.54 -7.20
N THR A 114 4.28 -2.04 -6.09
CA THR A 114 5.07 -0.81 -6.01
C THR A 114 6.06 -0.99 -4.87
N GLY A 115 7.32 -1.04 -5.18
CA GLY A 115 8.41 -1.27 -4.23
C GLY A 115 9.53 -0.25 -4.40
N ILE A 116 10.14 0.14 -3.28
CA ILE A 116 11.32 1.02 -3.22
C ILE A 116 12.29 0.40 -2.22
N LYS A 117 13.58 0.36 -2.57
CA LYS A 117 14.66 -0.03 -1.65
C LYS A 117 14.61 0.80 -0.37
N ASP A 118 14.93 0.20 0.77
CA ASP A 118 14.82 0.82 2.09
C ASP A 118 15.57 2.16 2.17
N ASP A 119 16.79 2.22 1.67
CA ASP A 119 17.62 3.42 1.66
C ASP A 119 17.04 4.59 0.84
N PHE A 120 16.05 4.30 0.00
CA PHE A 120 15.42 5.29 -0.87
C PHE A 120 13.96 5.63 -0.49
N ARG A 121 13.41 5.06 0.59
CA ARG A 121 12.01 5.31 1.00
C ARG A 121 11.74 6.75 1.44
N SER A 122 12.75 7.45 1.97
CA SER A 122 12.62 8.83 2.43
C SER A 122 12.48 9.87 1.30
N PHE A 123 12.80 9.50 0.06
CA PHE A 123 12.80 10.41 -1.09
C PHE A 123 11.41 10.64 -1.73
N GLY A 124 10.34 10.07 -1.19
CA GLY A 124 8.98 10.25 -1.73
C GLY A 124 8.74 9.59 -3.09
N LEU A 125 9.61 8.68 -3.52
CA LEU A 125 9.57 8.04 -4.84
C LEU A 125 8.25 7.30 -5.10
N SER A 126 7.64 6.71 -4.06
CA SER A 126 6.37 6.00 -4.21
C SER A 126 5.21 6.90 -4.63
N LEU A 127 5.22 8.19 -4.27
CA LEU A 127 4.25 9.18 -4.76
C LEU A 127 4.53 9.50 -6.22
N ARG A 128 5.81 9.78 -6.56
CA ARG A 128 6.22 10.13 -7.93
C ARG A 128 5.93 9.01 -8.93
N ILE A 129 6.14 7.76 -8.54
CA ILE A 129 5.76 6.59 -9.36
C ILE A 129 4.25 6.60 -9.64
N LYS A 130 3.43 6.82 -8.62
CA LYS A 130 1.98 6.83 -8.78
C LYS A 130 1.49 8.00 -9.64
N GLU A 131 2.06 9.18 -9.48
CA GLU A 131 1.80 10.32 -10.34
C GLU A 131 2.17 10.01 -11.81
N PHE A 132 3.33 9.43 -12.04
CA PHE A 132 3.76 9.04 -13.37
C PHE A 132 2.89 7.92 -13.96
N GLN A 133 2.54 6.91 -13.18
CA GLN A 133 1.59 5.86 -13.58
C GLN A 133 0.23 6.47 -14.00
N ARG A 134 -0.29 7.43 -13.21
CA ARG A 134 -1.52 8.15 -13.53
C ARG A 134 -1.44 8.84 -14.88
N ASP A 135 -0.37 9.58 -15.12
CA ASP A 135 -0.24 10.36 -16.36
C ASP A 135 -0.14 9.44 -17.59
N ILE A 136 0.62 8.33 -17.52
CA ILE A 136 0.66 7.31 -18.58
C ILE A 136 -0.72 6.70 -18.81
N LEU A 137 -1.43 6.33 -17.76
CA LEU A 137 -2.75 5.70 -17.91
C LEU A 137 -3.76 6.65 -18.52
N LEU A 138 -3.78 7.93 -18.12
CA LEU A 138 -4.71 8.93 -18.67
C LEU A 138 -4.37 9.33 -20.10
N GLU A 139 -3.09 9.65 -20.37
CA GLU A 139 -2.72 10.32 -21.60
C GLU A 139 -2.34 9.34 -22.72
N VAL A 140 -1.82 8.15 -22.36
CA VAL A 140 -1.37 7.16 -23.35
C VAL A 140 -2.36 6.03 -23.52
N TRP A 141 -2.92 5.53 -22.39
CA TRP A 141 -3.79 4.35 -22.42
C TRP A 141 -5.29 4.66 -22.43
N GLY A 142 -5.69 5.89 -22.06
CA GLY A 142 -7.11 6.26 -21.94
C GLY A 142 -7.83 5.53 -20.79
N ILE A 143 -7.10 5.04 -19.78
CA ILE A 143 -7.68 4.36 -18.61
C ILE A 143 -7.85 5.36 -17.49
N HIS A 144 -9.06 5.49 -16.98
CA HIS A 144 -9.41 6.49 -15.97
C HIS A 144 -9.49 5.92 -14.55
N THR A 145 -9.44 4.59 -14.39
CA THR A 145 -9.66 3.94 -13.10
C THR A 145 -8.54 2.96 -12.79
N VAL A 146 -7.95 3.11 -11.59
CA VAL A 146 -6.97 2.17 -11.03
C VAL A 146 -7.59 1.45 -9.85
N THR A 147 -7.33 0.15 -9.76
CA THR A 147 -7.57 -0.64 -8.56
C THR A 147 -6.25 -1.15 -7.99
N CYS A 148 -6.19 -1.32 -6.69
CA CYS A 148 -5.07 -1.93 -6.01
C CYS A 148 -5.50 -2.52 -4.66
N THR A 149 -4.60 -3.23 -4.02
CA THR A 149 -4.79 -3.66 -2.63
C THR A 149 -3.65 -3.19 -1.76
N TYR A 150 -3.92 -2.98 -0.47
CA TYR A 150 -2.86 -2.78 0.52
C TYR A 150 -3.32 -3.28 1.90
N ASP A 151 -2.34 -3.54 2.77
CA ASP A 151 -2.59 -3.97 4.15
C ASP A 151 -3.13 -2.81 4.99
N PRO A 152 -4.37 -2.91 5.55
CA PRO A 152 -4.98 -1.84 6.32
C PRO A 152 -4.20 -1.39 7.55
N LEU A 153 -3.29 -2.20 8.06
CA LEU A 153 -2.46 -1.85 9.22
C LEU A 153 -1.21 -1.03 8.86
N THR A 154 -0.98 -0.74 7.55
CA THR A 154 0.19 0.02 7.11
C THR A 154 -0.09 1.50 6.94
N ALA A 155 0.31 2.30 7.91
CA ALA A 155 0.07 3.75 7.96
C ALA A 155 0.62 4.52 6.75
N VAL A 156 1.78 4.12 6.21
CA VAL A 156 2.39 4.74 5.02
C VAL A 156 1.48 4.59 3.81
N ASN A 157 0.95 3.37 3.59
CA ASN A 157 0.05 3.08 2.47
C ASN A 157 -1.31 3.77 2.67
N ALA A 158 -1.84 3.77 3.88
CA ALA A 158 -3.09 4.45 4.20
C ALA A 158 -3.00 5.96 3.91
N HIS A 159 -1.96 6.60 4.40
CA HIS A 159 -1.74 8.04 4.16
C HIS A 159 -1.58 8.35 2.67
N ARG A 160 -0.77 7.56 1.95
CA ARG A 160 -0.57 7.75 0.51
C ARG A 160 -1.87 7.56 -0.27
N ASN A 161 -2.56 6.43 -0.06
CA ASN A 161 -3.68 6.06 -0.91
C ASN A 161 -4.94 6.85 -0.58
N ILE A 162 -5.28 7.00 0.70
CA ILE A 162 -6.52 7.67 1.12
C ILE A 162 -6.31 9.19 1.22
N ARG A 163 -5.35 9.63 2.05
CA ARG A 163 -5.20 11.06 2.33
C ARG A 163 -4.60 11.84 1.15
N HIS A 164 -3.58 11.27 0.48
CA HIS A 164 -2.88 11.97 -0.60
C HIS A 164 -3.57 11.82 -1.95
N PHE A 165 -3.96 10.60 -2.34
CA PHE A 165 -4.57 10.34 -3.64
C PHE A 165 -6.10 10.31 -3.64
N GLY A 166 -6.77 10.40 -2.49
CA GLY A 166 -8.22 10.36 -2.39
C GLY A 166 -8.85 9.04 -2.84
N MET A 167 -8.10 7.94 -2.78
CA MET A 167 -8.60 6.62 -3.16
C MET A 167 -9.72 6.16 -2.23
N GLN A 168 -10.68 5.44 -2.78
CA GLN A 168 -11.81 4.88 -2.05
C GLN A 168 -11.56 3.44 -1.63
N VAL A 169 -11.94 3.08 -0.41
CA VAL A 169 -12.02 1.69 0.02
C VAL A 169 -13.33 1.12 -0.49
N LEU A 170 -13.26 0.13 -1.40
CA LEU A 170 -14.42 -0.58 -1.92
C LEU A 170 -14.80 -1.76 -1.03
N ASP A 171 -13.80 -2.48 -0.51
CA ASP A 171 -14.02 -3.73 0.20
C ASP A 171 -12.87 -4.03 1.17
N TYR A 172 -13.18 -4.82 2.21
CA TYR A 172 -12.20 -5.43 3.12
C TYR A 172 -12.13 -6.92 2.86
N ARG A 173 -10.99 -7.41 2.39
CA ARG A 173 -10.76 -8.79 1.99
C ARG A 173 -9.86 -9.52 2.99
N PRO A 174 -10.39 -10.44 3.79
CA PRO A 174 -9.58 -11.25 4.70
C PRO A 174 -8.68 -12.23 3.96
N ALA A 175 -7.46 -12.44 4.46
CA ALA A 175 -6.50 -13.45 4.01
C ALA A 175 -6.34 -13.55 2.48
N THR A 176 -6.33 -12.41 1.79
CA THR A 176 -6.39 -12.30 0.32
C THR A 176 -5.31 -13.10 -0.39
N TYR A 177 -4.11 -13.19 0.18
CA TYR A 177 -2.96 -13.87 -0.43
C TYR A 177 -2.54 -15.15 0.32
N GLY A 178 -3.41 -15.64 1.21
CA GLY A 178 -3.08 -16.79 2.04
C GLY A 178 -2.02 -16.48 3.10
N GLU A 179 -1.24 -17.48 3.44
CA GLU A 179 -0.14 -17.40 4.41
C GLU A 179 1.19 -17.34 3.67
N TYR A 180 2.00 -16.34 3.96
CA TYR A 180 3.37 -16.24 3.47
C TYR A 180 4.23 -15.45 4.45
N GLY A 181 5.51 -15.84 4.58
CA GLY A 181 6.52 -15.13 5.35
C GLY A 181 7.34 -14.17 4.49
N GLY A 182 8.09 -13.28 5.14
CA GLY A 182 9.00 -12.32 4.50
C GLY A 182 9.18 -11.07 5.34
N LEU A 183 9.87 -10.08 4.82
CA LEU A 183 10.11 -8.80 5.55
C LEU A 183 8.84 -8.01 5.83
N LEU A 184 7.81 -8.18 5.01
CA LEU A 184 6.56 -7.41 5.05
C LEU A 184 5.37 -8.21 5.56
N ASN A 185 5.59 -9.47 5.95
CA ASN A 185 4.56 -10.32 6.54
C ASN A 185 5.18 -11.43 7.39
N ARG A 186 4.40 -12.00 8.31
CA ARG A 186 4.75 -13.16 9.11
C ARG A 186 3.70 -14.25 8.85
N GLU A 187 4.12 -15.52 8.70
CA GLU A 187 3.25 -16.63 8.29
C GLU A 187 2.02 -16.80 9.15
N ASP A 188 2.15 -16.58 10.46
CA ASP A 188 1.05 -16.68 11.42
C ASP A 188 0.08 -15.49 11.41
N ILE A 189 0.31 -14.48 10.53
CA ILE A 189 -0.53 -13.28 10.44
C ILE A 189 -1.28 -13.29 9.10
N PRO A 190 -2.62 -13.34 9.11
CA PRO A 190 -3.42 -13.31 7.88
C PRO A 190 -3.19 -12.06 7.03
N THR A 191 -3.17 -12.24 5.70
CA THR A 191 -2.88 -11.20 4.72
C THR A 191 -4.13 -10.42 4.31
N ASP A 192 -4.74 -9.73 5.25
CA ASP A 192 -5.92 -8.90 4.96
C ASP A 192 -5.58 -7.71 4.09
N ARG A 193 -6.51 -7.31 3.23
CA ARG A 193 -6.33 -6.19 2.30
C ARG A 193 -7.57 -5.31 2.24
N PHE A 194 -7.37 -4.00 2.13
CA PHE A 194 -8.35 -3.14 1.50
C PHE A 194 -8.25 -3.29 -0.01
N PHE A 195 -9.38 -3.44 -0.68
CA PHE A 195 -9.51 -3.30 -2.12
C PHE A 195 -9.89 -1.85 -2.44
N MET A 196 -9.07 -1.18 -3.22
CA MET A 196 -9.12 0.26 -3.45
C MET A 196 -9.55 0.60 -4.88
N LEU A 197 -10.21 1.74 -5.00
CA LEU A 197 -10.49 2.40 -6.28
C LEU A 197 -9.85 3.78 -6.29
N TRP A 198 -9.13 4.10 -7.33
CA TRP A 198 -8.61 5.43 -7.63
C TRP A 198 -9.19 5.93 -8.93
N ASP A 199 -10.01 6.97 -8.87
CA ASP A 199 -10.43 7.74 -10.02
C ASP A 199 -9.30 8.71 -10.38
N LEU A 200 -8.70 8.52 -11.55
CA LEU A 200 -7.55 9.30 -11.99
C LEU A 200 -7.92 10.71 -12.45
N GLN A 201 -9.20 10.96 -12.76
CA GLN A 201 -9.70 12.24 -13.25
C GLN A 201 -10.16 13.17 -12.12
N SER A 202 -10.42 12.62 -10.95
CA SER A 202 -10.90 13.38 -9.79
C SER A 202 -10.05 13.15 -8.56
N HIS A 203 -10.01 14.15 -7.69
CA HIS A 203 -9.44 14.03 -6.36
C HIS A 203 -10.56 14.13 -5.33
N ARG A 204 -10.81 13.04 -4.63
CA ARG A 204 -11.79 13.03 -3.54
C ARG A 204 -11.18 13.64 -2.29
N ALA A 205 -11.64 14.83 -1.92
CA ALA A 205 -11.34 15.40 -0.62
C ALA A 205 -12.15 14.69 0.49
N PRO A 206 -11.60 14.54 1.70
CA PRO A 206 -12.39 14.08 2.84
C PRO A 206 -13.53 15.09 3.12
N PRO A 207 -14.67 14.64 3.67
CA PRO A 207 -15.70 15.55 4.16
C PRO A 207 -15.16 16.38 5.34
N ASP A 208 -15.79 17.51 5.60
CA ASP A 208 -15.48 18.31 6.78
C ASP A 208 -15.94 17.56 8.05
N TYR A 209 -15.05 17.48 9.02
CA TYR A 209 -15.33 16.95 10.35
C TYR A 209 -14.50 17.71 11.39
N PRO A 210 -15.04 17.92 12.62
CA PRO A 210 -14.34 18.67 13.65
C PRO A 210 -13.14 17.90 14.19
N ASP A 211 -12.00 18.56 14.37
CA ASP A 211 -10.81 17.94 14.96
C ASP A 211 -11.06 17.44 16.40
N SER A 212 -12.11 17.94 17.09
CA SER A 212 -12.51 17.46 18.41
C SER A 212 -12.86 15.97 18.47
N ILE A 213 -13.20 15.32 17.33
CA ILE A 213 -13.48 13.88 17.30
C ILE A 213 -12.28 13.05 17.82
N PHE A 214 -11.04 13.54 17.64
CA PHE A 214 -9.84 12.85 18.09
C PHE A 214 -9.65 12.89 19.61
N SER A 215 -10.34 13.79 20.31
CA SER A 215 -10.29 13.92 21.78
C SER A 215 -11.40 13.15 22.48
N HIS A 216 -12.35 12.59 21.74
CA HIS A 216 -13.51 11.89 22.29
C HIS A 216 -13.29 10.37 22.26
N PRO A 217 -13.09 9.71 23.45
CA PRO A 217 -12.84 8.28 23.51
C PRO A 217 -13.96 7.42 22.89
N GLU A 218 -15.19 7.91 22.88
CA GLU A 218 -16.36 7.25 22.29
C GLU A 218 -16.35 7.23 20.76
N SER A 219 -15.54 8.08 20.13
CA SER A 219 -15.33 8.05 18.68
C SER A 219 -14.47 6.86 18.24
N TYR A 220 -13.64 6.30 19.12
CA TYR A 220 -12.75 5.20 18.82
C TYR A 220 -13.44 3.84 18.98
N VAL A 221 -13.50 3.07 17.89
CA VAL A 221 -14.09 1.71 17.91
C VAL A 221 -13.17 0.65 18.53
N LEU A 222 -11.89 0.95 18.64
CA LEU A 222 -10.91 0.12 19.34
C LEU A 222 -10.15 1.00 20.34
N ARG A 223 -9.78 0.39 21.48
CA ARG A 223 -8.89 1.03 22.46
C ARG A 223 -7.54 0.36 22.41
N SER A 224 -6.49 1.13 22.58
CA SER A 224 -5.11 0.65 22.66
C SER A 224 -4.35 1.45 23.70
N ASP A 225 -3.38 0.79 24.33
CA ASP A 225 -2.45 1.41 25.27
C ASP A 225 -1.02 1.23 24.79
N ARG A 226 -0.17 2.20 25.09
CA ARG A 226 1.26 2.10 24.84
C ARG A 226 1.89 1.27 25.94
N GLN A 227 2.61 0.21 25.57
CA GLN A 227 3.25 -0.72 26.49
C GLN A 227 4.68 -0.98 26.06
N THR A 228 5.55 -1.24 27.06
CA THR A 228 6.91 -1.73 26.85
C THR A 228 6.89 -3.25 26.95
N VAL A 229 7.27 -3.94 25.86
CA VAL A 229 7.33 -5.40 25.79
C VAL A 229 8.74 -5.86 25.46
N PRO A 230 9.13 -7.10 25.80
CA PRO A 230 10.40 -7.66 25.36
C PRO A 230 10.36 -7.96 23.86
N GLY A 231 10.95 -7.10 23.04
CA GLY A 231 11.08 -7.32 21.60
C GLY A 231 12.35 -8.09 21.24
N ARG A 232 12.48 -8.49 19.98
CA ARG A 232 13.61 -9.24 19.43
C ARG A 232 14.95 -8.51 19.62
N SER A 233 14.93 -7.17 19.46
CA SER A 233 16.11 -6.30 19.58
C SER A 233 16.27 -5.67 20.98
N GLY A 234 15.43 -6.03 21.96
CA GLY A 234 15.40 -5.47 23.31
C GLY A 234 14.04 -4.90 23.70
N PRO A 235 13.95 -4.09 24.78
CA PRO A 235 12.70 -3.47 25.18
C PRO A 235 12.11 -2.62 24.05
N LEU A 236 10.82 -2.87 23.73
CA LEU A 236 10.10 -2.26 22.62
C LEU A 236 8.85 -1.56 23.14
N GLU A 237 8.72 -0.27 22.87
CA GLU A 237 7.45 0.44 23.07
C GLU A 237 6.58 0.33 21.83
N LEU A 238 5.35 -0.13 22.02
CA LEU A 238 4.35 -0.22 20.94
C LEU A 238 2.92 -0.11 21.49
N GLU A 239 1.99 0.15 20.59
CA GLU A 239 0.56 0.15 20.91
C GLU A 239 0.04 -1.29 20.95
N VAL A 240 -0.63 -1.64 22.04
CA VAL A 240 -1.31 -2.94 22.21
C VAL A 240 -2.82 -2.71 22.21
N VAL A 241 -3.53 -3.36 21.31
CA VAL A 241 -4.98 -3.26 21.25
C VAL A 241 -5.59 -3.99 22.45
N GLN A 242 -6.50 -3.33 23.18
CA GLN A 242 -7.10 -3.88 24.40
C GLN A 242 -8.48 -4.51 24.13
N SER A 243 -9.42 -3.72 23.70
CA SER A 243 -10.80 -4.16 23.53
C SER A 243 -11.52 -3.37 22.44
N ALA A 244 -12.63 -3.91 21.96
CA ALA A 244 -13.58 -3.13 21.20
C ALA A 244 -14.18 -2.04 22.10
N GLY A 245 -14.19 -0.81 21.63
CA GLY A 245 -14.97 0.25 22.22
C GLY A 245 -16.46 0.03 21.97
N PRO A 246 -17.35 0.72 22.71
CA PRO A 246 -18.77 0.70 22.39
C PRO A 246 -18.97 1.27 20.99
N LEU A 247 -19.66 0.53 20.11
CA LEU A 247 -20.08 1.03 18.80
C LEU A 247 -21.08 2.15 19.00
N SER A 248 -20.61 3.39 19.05
CA SER A 248 -21.44 4.58 19.03
C SER A 248 -22.14 4.70 17.67
N ARG A 249 -23.35 5.28 17.65
CA ARG A 249 -24.07 5.62 16.41
C ARG A 249 -23.67 7.01 15.89
N SER A 250 -22.44 7.41 16.09
CA SER A 250 -21.92 8.70 15.65
C SER A 250 -21.78 8.74 14.13
N GLU A 251 -21.95 9.91 13.54
CA GLU A 251 -21.75 10.16 12.13
C GLU A 251 -20.31 9.82 11.70
N PHE A 252 -19.33 10.13 12.54
CA PHE A 252 -17.92 9.82 12.34
C PHE A 252 -17.40 8.86 13.41
N LEU A 253 -16.66 7.86 12.99
CA LEU A 253 -15.97 6.88 13.85
C LEU A 253 -14.51 6.76 13.47
N LEU A 254 -13.69 6.39 14.45
CA LEU A 254 -12.25 6.26 14.31
C LEU A 254 -11.82 4.82 14.53
N VAL A 255 -11.07 4.27 13.56
CA VAL A 255 -10.41 2.97 13.69
C VAL A 255 -8.91 3.20 13.82
N PRO A 256 -8.33 3.03 15.02
CA PRO A 256 -6.89 3.17 15.23
C PRO A 256 -6.12 1.99 14.61
N ILE A 257 -4.88 2.27 14.23
CA ILE A 257 -3.90 1.27 13.79
C ILE A 257 -2.52 1.55 14.37
N PRO A 258 -1.63 0.55 14.46
CA PRO A 258 -0.27 0.74 14.99
C PRO A 258 0.52 1.81 14.23
N GLU A 259 1.50 2.40 14.90
CA GLU A 259 2.38 3.39 14.30
C GLU A 259 3.20 2.79 13.14
N ASP A 260 3.84 1.64 13.38
CA ASP A 260 4.62 0.89 12.38
C ASP A 260 4.34 -0.62 12.51
N PHE A 261 3.41 -1.12 11.70
CA PHE A 261 3.02 -2.53 11.72
C PHE A 261 4.15 -3.46 11.26
N TYR A 262 4.97 -3.04 10.30
CA TYR A 262 6.10 -3.87 9.85
C TYR A 262 7.18 -4.01 10.91
N ARG A 263 7.48 -2.93 11.64
CA ARG A 263 8.37 -3.00 12.80
C ARG A 263 7.77 -3.91 13.88
N MET A 264 6.48 -3.76 14.15
CA MET A 264 5.76 -4.62 15.10
C MET A 264 5.90 -6.10 14.72
N LEU A 265 5.67 -6.48 13.47
CA LEU A 265 5.83 -7.86 12.98
C LEU A 265 7.22 -8.42 13.27
N ARG A 266 8.27 -7.67 12.95
CA ARG A 266 9.66 -8.11 13.11
C ARG A 266 10.08 -8.21 14.58
N GLU A 267 9.76 -7.20 15.35
CA GLU A 267 10.23 -7.09 16.76
C GLU A 267 9.45 -8.02 17.70
N THR A 268 8.19 -8.35 17.37
CA THR A 268 7.39 -9.28 18.18
C THR A 268 7.53 -10.74 17.73
N ASP A 269 8.42 -11.06 16.80
CA ASP A 269 8.72 -12.43 16.40
C ASP A 269 9.67 -13.08 17.41
N VAL A 270 9.15 -13.37 18.59
CA VAL A 270 9.83 -13.93 19.74
C VAL A 270 9.06 -15.17 20.25
N GLU A 271 9.70 -15.99 21.11
CA GLU A 271 9.06 -17.19 21.71
C GLU A 271 7.95 -16.86 22.71
N ALA A 272 8.01 -15.67 23.34
CA ALA A 272 7.03 -15.23 24.32
C ALA A 272 5.65 -15.02 23.67
N GLU A 273 4.77 -16.00 23.75
CA GLU A 273 3.45 -16.04 23.10
C GLU A 273 2.64 -14.74 23.30
N PRO A 274 2.54 -14.13 24.48
CA PRO A 274 1.79 -12.87 24.65
C PRO A 274 2.32 -11.73 23.77
N VAL A 275 3.64 -11.66 23.57
CA VAL A 275 4.27 -10.65 22.71
C VAL A 275 4.11 -11.01 21.23
N ARG A 276 4.35 -12.28 20.90
CA ARG A 276 4.21 -12.81 19.54
C ARG A 276 2.81 -12.57 18.97
N ARG A 277 1.79 -12.65 19.81
CA ARG A 277 0.38 -12.52 19.44
C ARG A 277 -0.08 -11.09 19.16
N ILE A 278 0.63 -10.05 19.61
CA ILE A 278 0.19 -8.66 19.49
C ILE A 278 -0.21 -8.26 18.06
N PRO A 279 0.57 -8.56 17.00
CA PRO A 279 0.16 -8.24 15.62
C PRO A 279 -1.11 -8.99 15.17
N LEU A 280 -1.30 -10.23 15.61
CA LEU A 280 -2.51 -11.00 15.31
C LEU A 280 -3.75 -10.39 15.97
N ASP A 281 -3.64 -9.93 17.21
CA ASP A 281 -4.74 -9.26 17.91
C ASP A 281 -5.13 -7.96 17.20
N TRP A 282 -4.16 -7.15 16.78
CA TRP A 282 -4.43 -5.98 15.93
C TRP A 282 -5.14 -6.37 14.62
N ARG A 283 -4.66 -7.42 13.94
CA ARG A 283 -5.25 -7.91 12.69
C ARG A 283 -6.72 -8.32 12.88
N LEU A 284 -7.01 -9.13 13.88
CA LEU A 284 -8.35 -9.66 14.11
C LEU A 284 -9.33 -8.58 14.58
N ARG A 285 -8.90 -7.68 15.48
CA ARG A 285 -9.74 -6.59 15.98
C ARG A 285 -10.06 -5.56 14.89
N THR A 286 -9.08 -5.15 14.10
CA THR A 286 -9.32 -4.21 12.99
C THR A 286 -10.14 -4.86 11.87
N ARG A 287 -9.97 -6.16 11.58
CA ARG A 287 -10.82 -6.91 10.65
C ARG A 287 -12.29 -6.84 11.07
N GLU A 288 -12.57 -7.16 12.33
CA GLU A 288 -13.92 -7.11 12.86
C GLU A 288 -14.51 -5.70 12.77
N ALA A 289 -13.77 -4.68 13.21
CA ALA A 289 -14.18 -3.29 13.18
C ALA A 289 -14.52 -2.82 11.74
N PHE A 290 -13.60 -3.00 10.80
CA PHE A 290 -13.83 -2.58 9.41
C PHE A 290 -15.00 -3.31 8.76
N ARG A 291 -15.08 -4.64 8.89
CA ARG A 291 -16.17 -5.40 8.29
C ARG A 291 -17.53 -5.00 8.85
N THR A 292 -17.62 -4.83 10.16
CA THR A 292 -18.86 -4.41 10.84
C THR A 292 -19.28 -3.01 10.37
N LEU A 293 -18.37 -2.04 10.38
CA LEU A 293 -18.68 -0.66 10.01
C LEU A 293 -19.03 -0.53 8.53
N LEU A 294 -18.29 -1.17 7.63
CA LEU A 294 -18.59 -1.16 6.21
C LEU A 294 -19.96 -1.79 5.91
N ALA A 295 -20.33 -2.88 6.60
CA ALA A 295 -21.65 -3.50 6.50
C ALA A 295 -22.77 -2.61 7.04
N GLN A 296 -22.49 -1.75 8.03
CA GLN A 296 -23.41 -0.77 8.57
C GLN A 296 -23.54 0.51 7.70
N GLY A 297 -22.84 0.58 6.58
CA GLY A 297 -22.91 1.69 5.64
C GLY A 297 -21.86 2.79 5.87
N TYR A 298 -20.98 2.65 6.86
CA TYR A 298 -19.84 3.56 6.99
C TYR A 298 -18.89 3.41 5.80
N ARG A 299 -18.19 4.50 5.47
CA ARG A 299 -17.15 4.52 4.43
C ARG A 299 -15.89 5.13 5.00
N VAL A 300 -14.73 4.58 4.65
CA VAL A 300 -13.44 5.19 4.97
C VAL A 300 -13.30 6.46 4.14
N VAL A 301 -13.17 7.60 4.80
CA VAL A 301 -13.15 8.91 4.14
C VAL A 301 -11.84 9.66 4.31
N ASP A 302 -11.07 9.36 5.37
CA ASP A 302 -9.77 9.98 5.60
C ASP A 302 -8.83 9.05 6.39
N PHE A 303 -7.56 9.45 6.45
CA PHE A 303 -6.53 8.85 7.31
C PHE A 303 -5.68 9.93 7.95
N ARG A 304 -5.55 9.91 9.27
CA ARG A 304 -4.76 10.88 10.03
C ARG A 304 -3.61 10.17 10.77
N LYS A 305 -2.42 10.72 10.61
CA LYS A 305 -1.23 10.25 11.35
C LYS A 305 -1.24 10.77 12.78
N ALA A 306 -0.67 9.97 13.68
CA ALA A 306 -0.37 10.40 15.05
C ALA A 306 0.38 11.74 15.08
N GLY A 307 0.10 12.57 16.09
CA GLY A 307 0.73 13.89 16.28
C GLY A 307 0.18 15.00 15.36
N ARG A 308 -0.82 14.70 14.51
CA ARG A 308 -1.51 15.67 13.65
C ARG A 308 -3.01 15.66 13.93
N GLY A 309 -3.39 15.83 15.20
CA GLY A 309 -4.74 15.71 15.74
C GLY A 309 -4.86 14.49 16.67
N PRO A 310 -4.90 13.24 16.17
CA PRO A 310 -4.96 12.05 17.03
C PRO A 310 -3.62 11.73 17.70
N SER A 311 -3.67 11.00 18.82
CA SER A 311 -2.48 10.44 19.51
C SER A 311 -1.94 9.18 18.86
N ILE A 312 -2.73 8.51 18.05
CA ILE A 312 -2.40 7.29 17.30
C ILE A 312 -2.85 7.44 15.84
N ASN A 313 -2.27 6.68 14.92
CA ASN A 313 -2.74 6.64 13.53
C ASN A 313 -4.19 6.16 13.45
N VAL A 314 -5.06 6.86 12.73
CA VAL A 314 -6.48 6.51 12.65
C VAL A 314 -7.04 6.64 11.24
N TYR A 315 -7.91 5.71 10.89
CA TYR A 315 -8.86 5.89 9.80
C TYR A 315 -10.08 6.65 10.32
N VAL A 316 -10.56 7.60 9.53
CA VAL A 316 -11.82 8.28 9.76
C VAL A 316 -12.87 7.62 8.87
N LEU A 317 -13.92 7.13 9.50
CA LEU A 317 -15.08 6.55 8.81
C LEU A 317 -16.27 7.47 8.98
N HIS A 318 -17.05 7.64 7.92
CA HIS A 318 -18.24 8.46 7.86
C HIS A 318 -19.43 7.65 7.39
N LYS A 319 -20.58 7.87 8.01
CA LYS A 319 -21.86 7.36 7.58
C LYS A 319 -22.77 8.56 7.28
N ALA A 320 -23.04 8.75 5.98
CA ALA A 320 -24.06 9.71 5.59
C ALA A 320 -25.41 9.27 6.14
N GLY A 321 -26.15 10.19 6.73
CA GLY A 321 -27.47 9.97 7.29
C GLY A 321 -28.51 9.56 6.24
#